data_8ed874d9183e7aaf899b4496cd6c7b42
#
_entry.id   8ed874d9183e7aaf899b4496cd6c7b42
#
_cell.length_a   1.000
_cell.length_b   1.000
_cell.length_c   1.000
_cell.angle_alpha   90.00
_cell.angle_beta   90.00
_cell.angle_gamma   90.00
#
_symmetry.space_group_name_H-M   'P 1'
#
loop_
_entity.id
_entity.type
_entity.pdbx_description
1 polymer ?
#
loop_
_entity_poly.entity_id
_entity_poly.type
_entity_poly.pdbx_seq_one_letter_code
_entity_poly.pdbx_strand_id
1 'polypeptide(L)'
;MEPKLVIATKADAQAIFDIQVAAFTPLLHKYKDYETNPANEKIDRVITRIIDPNRNFYKIIVNQTLIGGICIYSKEETRFWISPMFILPSYQGNGLAQKTLQLIEQMYPQAKSWELLTILEEKRNCYLYEKMGYTKIGLHKKINDNLTLVYYKRVV
;
A
#
# COMPACT_ATOMS: atom_id res chain seq x y z
N MET A 1 11.49 -15.51 -4.60
CA MET A 1 11.30 -14.23 -5.29
C MET A 1 11.76 -13.07 -4.42
N GLU A 2 12.62 -12.23 -4.96
CA GLU A 2 13.09 -11.06 -4.25
C GLU A 2 12.57 -9.79 -4.92
N PRO A 3 11.81 -8.95 -4.20
CA PRO A 3 11.34 -7.69 -4.75
C PRO A 3 12.45 -6.65 -4.76
N LYS A 4 12.42 -5.79 -5.77
CA LYS A 4 13.20 -4.56 -5.85
C LYS A 4 12.26 -3.38 -5.76
N LEU A 5 12.65 -2.34 -5.04
CA LEU A 5 11.91 -1.09 -4.96
C LEU A 5 12.65 -0.03 -5.77
N VAL A 6 11.99 0.50 -6.78
CA VAL A 6 12.55 1.50 -7.68
C VAL A 6 11.65 2.73 -7.66
N ILE A 7 12.24 3.91 -7.42
CA ILE A 7 11.46 5.13 -7.38
C ILE A 7 10.73 5.35 -8.71
N ALA A 8 9.44 5.67 -8.64
CA ALA A 8 8.63 5.93 -9.81
C ALA A 8 8.88 7.34 -10.35
N THR A 9 8.79 7.48 -11.66
CA THR A 9 8.76 8.77 -12.33
C THR A 9 7.40 8.97 -12.99
N LYS A 10 7.12 10.19 -13.43
CA LYS A 10 5.87 10.50 -14.11
C LYS A 10 5.62 9.61 -15.33
N ALA A 11 6.70 9.20 -16.01
CA ALA A 11 6.61 8.29 -17.15
C ALA A 11 6.07 6.90 -16.77
N ASP A 12 6.16 6.51 -15.51
CA ASP A 12 5.66 5.21 -15.01
C ASP A 12 4.17 5.23 -14.65
N ALA A 13 3.53 6.39 -14.68
CA ALA A 13 2.19 6.57 -14.11
C ALA A 13 1.14 5.63 -14.73
N GLN A 14 1.14 5.47 -16.06
CA GLN A 14 0.15 4.62 -16.73
C GLN A 14 0.34 3.14 -16.34
N ALA A 15 1.58 2.67 -16.35
CA ALA A 15 1.87 1.28 -15.97
C ALA A 15 1.51 1.00 -14.52
N ILE A 16 1.84 1.91 -13.61
CA ILE A 16 1.48 1.82 -12.20
C ILE A 16 -0.04 1.82 -12.03
N PHE A 17 -0.74 2.72 -12.73
CA PHE A 17 -2.19 2.81 -12.65
C PHE A 17 -2.87 1.51 -13.10
N ASP A 18 -2.40 0.93 -14.20
CA ASP A 18 -2.95 -0.34 -14.70
C ASP A 18 -2.78 -1.46 -13.67
N ILE A 19 -1.62 -1.54 -13.02
CA ILE A 19 -1.36 -2.52 -11.96
C ILE A 19 -2.24 -2.25 -10.73
N GLN A 20 -2.39 -0.99 -10.35
CA GLN A 20 -3.25 -0.60 -9.22
C GLN A 20 -4.70 -1.03 -9.46
N VAL A 21 -5.24 -0.76 -10.64
CA VAL A 21 -6.60 -1.17 -11.00
C VAL A 21 -6.74 -2.69 -10.93
N ALA A 22 -5.81 -3.42 -11.53
CA ALA A 22 -5.83 -4.87 -11.52
C ALA A 22 -5.76 -5.46 -10.11
N ALA A 23 -4.94 -4.86 -9.23
CA ALA A 23 -4.74 -5.34 -7.87
C ALA A 23 -5.96 -5.10 -6.97
N PHE A 24 -6.64 -3.96 -7.12
CA PHE A 24 -7.75 -3.58 -6.25
C PHE A 24 -9.14 -3.94 -6.78
N THR A 25 -9.28 -4.26 -8.06
CA THR A 25 -10.59 -4.60 -8.64
C THR A 25 -11.28 -5.77 -7.95
N PRO A 26 -10.59 -6.88 -7.57
CA PRO A 26 -11.26 -7.95 -6.82
C PRO A 26 -11.87 -7.47 -5.50
N LEU A 27 -11.19 -6.57 -4.79
CA LEU A 27 -11.70 -6.01 -3.53
C LEU A 27 -12.86 -5.05 -3.79
N LEU A 28 -12.81 -4.28 -4.89
CA LEU A 28 -13.90 -3.41 -5.28
C LEU A 28 -15.18 -4.21 -5.52
N HIS A 29 -15.08 -5.33 -6.25
CA HIS A 29 -16.24 -6.21 -6.50
C HIS A 29 -16.74 -6.87 -5.21
N LYS A 30 -15.82 -7.28 -4.34
CA LYS A 30 -16.17 -7.97 -3.09
C LYS A 30 -16.87 -7.05 -2.09
N TYR A 31 -16.37 -5.83 -1.92
CA TYR A 31 -16.83 -4.91 -0.88
C TYR A 31 -17.67 -3.74 -1.39
N LYS A 32 -17.70 -3.53 -2.70
CA LYS A 32 -18.48 -2.45 -3.35
C LYS A 32 -18.17 -1.06 -2.79
N ASP A 33 -16.90 -0.82 -2.47
CA ASP A 33 -16.41 0.45 -1.99
C ASP A 33 -16.01 1.34 -3.18
N TYR A 34 -16.96 2.07 -3.72
CA TYR A 34 -16.73 2.97 -4.85
C TYR A 34 -16.14 4.32 -4.43
N GLU A 35 -16.09 4.61 -3.14
CA GLU A 35 -15.60 5.88 -2.62
C GLU A 35 -14.10 5.87 -2.32
N THR A 36 -13.59 4.82 -1.69
CA THR A 36 -12.20 4.80 -1.20
C THR A 36 -11.31 3.77 -1.87
N ASN A 37 -11.88 2.81 -2.64
CA ASN A 37 -11.07 1.77 -3.28
C ASN A 37 -10.22 2.37 -4.40
N PRO A 38 -8.89 2.13 -4.38
CA PRO A 38 -7.97 2.68 -5.40
C PRO A 38 -8.25 2.22 -6.84
N ALA A 39 -8.97 1.11 -7.05
CA ALA A 39 -9.38 0.70 -8.41
C ALA A 39 -10.33 1.70 -9.06
N ASN A 40 -11.02 2.50 -8.27
CA ASN A 40 -11.97 3.50 -8.76
C ASN A 40 -11.37 4.91 -8.84
N GLU A 41 -10.09 5.06 -8.60
CA GLU A 41 -9.39 6.34 -8.76
C GLU A 41 -9.11 6.63 -10.22
N LYS A 42 -8.88 7.92 -10.51
CA LYS A 42 -8.37 8.34 -11.82
C LYS A 42 -6.84 8.32 -11.80
N ILE A 43 -6.23 8.20 -12.97
CA ILE A 43 -4.77 8.23 -13.11
C ILE A 43 -4.14 9.50 -12.51
N ASP A 44 -4.90 10.60 -12.47
CA ASP A 44 -4.43 11.86 -11.89
C ASP A 44 -3.97 11.68 -10.43
N ARG A 45 -4.63 10.80 -9.68
CA ARG A 45 -4.22 10.50 -8.29
C ARG A 45 -2.86 9.83 -8.22
N VAL A 46 -2.58 8.92 -9.14
CA VAL A 46 -1.27 8.25 -9.23
C VAL A 46 -0.20 9.28 -9.57
N ILE A 47 -0.47 10.14 -10.55
CA ILE A 47 0.47 11.19 -10.94
C ILE A 47 0.76 12.13 -9.76
N THR A 48 -0.27 12.57 -9.06
CA THR A 48 -0.13 13.43 -7.87
C THR A 48 0.76 12.78 -6.82
N ARG A 49 0.57 11.49 -6.53
CA ARG A 49 1.40 10.76 -5.56
C ARG A 49 2.85 10.67 -6.01
N ILE A 50 3.08 10.51 -7.30
CA ILE A 50 4.45 10.39 -7.84
C ILE A 50 5.21 11.71 -7.73
N ILE A 51 4.55 12.83 -8.05
CA ILE A 51 5.21 14.14 -8.09
C ILE A 51 5.20 14.91 -6.78
N ASP A 52 4.42 14.48 -5.79
CA ASP A 52 4.33 15.13 -4.48
C ASP A 52 5.69 15.02 -3.75
N PRO A 53 6.30 16.18 -3.37
CA PRO A 53 7.60 16.16 -2.70
C PRO A 53 7.57 15.51 -1.30
N ASN A 54 6.39 15.38 -0.69
CA ASN A 54 6.24 14.74 0.62
C ASN A 54 5.95 13.24 0.51
N ARG A 55 5.94 12.70 -0.70
CA ARG A 55 5.68 11.29 -0.95
C ARG A 55 6.83 10.67 -1.76
N ASN A 56 7.04 9.39 -1.52
CA ASN A 56 7.93 8.60 -2.35
C ASN A 56 7.15 7.39 -2.86
N PHE A 57 6.93 7.34 -4.16
CA PHE A 57 6.22 6.23 -4.78
C PHE A 57 7.24 5.27 -5.40
N TYR A 58 7.24 4.03 -4.92
CA TYR A 58 8.14 3.00 -5.41
C TYR A 58 7.39 1.98 -6.25
N LYS A 59 8.00 1.60 -7.36
CA LYS A 59 7.58 0.42 -8.13
C LYS A 59 8.10 -0.82 -7.41
N ILE A 60 7.27 -1.85 -7.31
CA ILE A 60 7.69 -3.16 -6.82
C ILE A 60 7.97 -4.02 -8.05
N ILE A 61 9.22 -4.46 -8.19
CA ILE A 61 9.70 -5.18 -9.36
C ILE A 61 10.23 -6.55 -8.93
N VAL A 62 9.79 -7.60 -9.63
CA VAL A 62 10.27 -8.98 -9.44
C VAL A 62 10.71 -9.50 -10.81
N ASN A 63 11.96 -9.95 -10.93
CA ASN A 63 12.51 -10.47 -12.19
C ASN A 63 12.25 -9.51 -13.36
N GLN A 64 12.54 -8.23 -13.16
CA GLN A 64 12.38 -7.17 -14.16
C GLN A 64 10.93 -6.86 -14.56
N THR A 65 9.96 -7.43 -13.84
CA THR A 65 8.54 -7.22 -14.10
C THR A 65 7.93 -6.33 -13.03
N LEU A 66 7.18 -5.31 -13.43
CA LEU A 66 6.42 -4.46 -12.52
C LEU A 66 5.21 -5.26 -11.99
N ILE A 67 5.16 -5.48 -10.69
CA ILE A 67 4.11 -6.31 -10.07
C ILE A 67 3.31 -5.59 -9.00
N GLY A 68 3.68 -4.39 -8.64
CA GLY A 68 2.99 -3.65 -7.60
C GLY A 68 3.57 -2.28 -7.37
N GLY A 69 3.05 -1.61 -6.35
CA GLY A 69 3.52 -0.30 -5.94
C GLY A 69 3.34 -0.08 -4.46
N ILE A 70 4.14 0.82 -3.92
CA ILE A 70 4.03 1.26 -2.53
C ILE A 70 4.37 2.74 -2.45
N CYS A 71 3.46 3.50 -1.85
CA CYS A 71 3.64 4.94 -1.67
C CYS A 71 3.85 5.25 -0.19
N ILE A 72 4.94 5.94 0.10
CA ILE A 72 5.32 6.36 1.45
C ILE A 72 5.08 7.85 1.57
N TYR A 73 4.34 8.23 2.59
CA TYR A 73 4.06 9.62 2.91
C TYR A 73 4.69 9.97 4.25
N SER A 74 5.47 11.05 4.28
CA SER A 74 6.08 11.55 5.51
C SER A 74 5.20 12.68 6.07
N LYS A 75 4.55 12.42 7.21
CA LYS A 75 3.77 13.44 7.91
C LYS A 75 4.68 14.37 8.71
N GLU A 76 5.70 13.77 9.29
CA GLU A 76 6.73 14.42 10.07
C GLU A 76 8.04 13.71 9.78
N GLU A 77 9.16 14.25 10.19
CA GLU A 77 10.49 13.70 9.91
C GLU A 77 10.63 12.22 10.29
N THR A 78 9.92 11.78 11.35
CA THR A 78 10.04 10.41 11.87
C THR A 78 8.75 9.61 11.82
N ARG A 79 7.68 10.17 11.26
CA ARG A 79 6.35 9.57 11.23
C ARG A 79 5.90 9.36 9.79
N PHE A 80 5.74 8.09 9.41
CA PHE A 80 5.47 7.70 8.03
C PHE A 80 4.15 6.96 7.88
N TRP A 81 3.50 7.19 6.75
CA TRP A 81 2.31 6.47 6.30
C TRP A 81 2.61 5.67 5.06
N ILE A 82 1.97 4.51 4.96
CA ILE A 82 1.96 3.69 3.76
C ILE A 82 0.56 3.76 3.14
N SER A 83 0.44 4.32 1.92
CA SER A 83 -0.84 4.41 1.23
C SER A 83 -0.67 4.90 -0.21
N PRO A 84 -1.05 4.10 -1.21
CA PRO A 84 -1.43 2.69 -1.12
C PRO A 84 -0.24 1.75 -1.14
N MET A 85 -0.47 0.48 -0.83
CA MET A 85 0.43 -0.62 -1.14
C MET A 85 -0.38 -1.70 -1.86
N PHE A 86 0.12 -2.19 -2.98
CA PHE A 86 -0.60 -3.19 -3.77
C PHE A 86 0.35 -4.10 -4.52
N ILE A 87 -0.09 -5.34 -4.72
CA ILE A 87 0.62 -6.37 -5.47
C ILE A 87 -0.39 -7.07 -6.35
N LEU A 88 -0.04 -7.33 -7.61
CA LEU A 88 -0.89 -8.08 -8.55
C LEU A 88 -1.36 -9.39 -7.91
N PRO A 89 -2.64 -9.77 -8.09
CA PRO A 89 -3.17 -11.00 -7.51
C PRO A 89 -2.34 -12.24 -7.84
N SER A 90 -1.79 -12.34 -9.05
CA SER A 90 -0.96 -13.48 -9.47
C SER A 90 0.36 -13.59 -8.70
N TYR A 91 0.79 -12.55 -8.03
CA TYR A 91 2.03 -12.52 -7.22
C TYR A 91 1.76 -12.55 -5.73
N GLN A 92 0.51 -12.55 -5.30
CA GLN A 92 0.14 -12.63 -3.89
C GLN A 92 0.38 -14.03 -3.35
N GLY A 93 0.55 -14.14 -2.02
CA GLY A 93 0.77 -15.42 -1.36
C GLY A 93 2.21 -15.94 -1.42
N ASN A 94 3.16 -15.13 -1.86
CA ASN A 94 4.58 -15.51 -1.98
C ASN A 94 5.47 -14.74 -1.00
N GLY A 95 4.91 -14.08 0.00
CA GLY A 95 5.67 -13.32 0.99
C GLY A 95 6.23 -11.98 0.46
N LEU A 96 5.81 -11.53 -0.71
CA LEU A 96 6.33 -10.30 -1.32
C LEU A 96 5.94 -9.05 -0.54
N ALA A 97 4.71 -9.00 0.00
CA ALA A 97 4.28 -7.87 0.82
C ALA A 97 5.13 -7.74 2.08
N GLN A 98 5.41 -8.85 2.75
CA GLN A 98 6.27 -8.88 3.93
C GLN A 98 7.67 -8.39 3.60
N LYS A 99 8.27 -8.90 2.51
CA LYS A 99 9.59 -8.49 2.07
C LYS A 99 9.64 -7.00 1.69
N THR A 100 8.59 -6.51 1.04
CA THR A 100 8.46 -5.10 0.68
C THR A 100 8.46 -4.21 1.93
N LEU A 101 7.67 -4.58 2.94
CA LEU A 101 7.63 -3.83 4.20
C LEU A 101 8.99 -3.83 4.91
N GLN A 102 9.69 -4.97 4.90
CA GLN A 102 11.03 -5.06 5.47
C GLN A 102 12.02 -4.14 4.75
N LEU A 103 11.97 -4.10 3.41
CA LEU A 103 12.83 -3.23 2.62
C LEU A 103 12.55 -1.75 2.91
N ILE A 104 11.29 -1.36 2.97
CA ILE A 104 10.89 0.02 3.28
C ILE A 104 11.44 0.44 4.64
N GLU A 105 11.34 -0.40 5.64
CA GLU A 105 11.86 -0.08 6.97
C GLU A 105 13.37 0.12 6.97
N GLN A 106 14.09 -0.67 6.18
CA GLN A 106 15.54 -0.52 6.04
C GLN A 106 15.91 0.78 5.33
N MET A 107 15.08 1.23 4.39
CA MET A 107 15.32 2.45 3.61
C MET A 107 15.07 3.72 4.42
N TYR A 108 14.31 3.65 5.51
CA TYR A 108 13.94 4.79 6.35
C TYR A 108 14.33 4.53 7.80
N PRO A 109 15.64 4.45 8.11
CA PRO A 109 16.09 4.15 9.48
C PRO A 109 15.71 5.22 10.50
N GLN A 110 15.39 6.44 10.06
CA GLN A 110 14.95 7.53 10.91
C GLN A 110 13.50 7.37 11.38
N ALA A 111 12.74 6.46 10.80
CA ALA A 111 11.34 6.28 11.16
C ALA A 111 11.19 5.80 12.59
N LYS A 112 10.31 6.44 13.34
CA LYS A 112 9.90 6.02 14.70
C LYS A 112 8.53 5.37 14.68
N SER A 113 7.73 5.60 13.64
CA SER A 113 6.44 4.94 13.47
C SER A 113 6.05 4.81 12.02
N TRP A 114 5.30 3.73 11.75
CA TRP A 114 4.68 3.41 10.48
C TRP A 114 3.19 3.24 10.69
N GLU A 115 2.38 3.85 9.85
CA GLU A 115 0.92 3.84 9.98
C GLU A 115 0.27 3.49 8.64
N LEU A 116 -0.87 2.82 8.70
CA LEU A 116 -1.66 2.48 7.52
C LEU A 116 -3.12 2.20 7.87
N LEU A 117 -3.97 2.22 6.85
CA LEU A 117 -5.34 1.74 6.94
C LEU A 117 -5.47 0.49 6.08
N THR A 118 -6.24 -0.47 6.55
CA THR A 118 -6.56 -1.68 5.79
C THR A 118 -7.99 -2.13 6.06
N ILE A 119 -8.47 -3.07 5.28
CA ILE A 119 -9.83 -3.60 5.40
C ILE A 119 -9.87 -4.62 6.52
N LEU A 120 -10.70 -4.34 7.55
CA LEU A 120 -10.85 -5.22 8.71
C LEU A 120 -11.33 -6.62 8.31
N GLU A 121 -12.24 -6.70 7.34
CA GLU A 121 -12.82 -7.96 6.86
C GLU A 121 -11.83 -8.79 6.04
N GLU A 122 -10.74 -8.17 5.55
CA GLU A 122 -9.68 -8.88 4.82
C GLU A 122 -8.67 -9.47 5.82
N LYS A 123 -8.99 -10.63 6.38
CA LYS A 123 -8.21 -11.27 7.46
C LYS A 123 -6.74 -11.49 7.09
N ARG A 124 -6.48 -11.77 5.84
CA ARG A 124 -5.14 -11.99 5.29
C ARG A 124 -4.25 -10.77 5.45
N ASN A 125 -4.79 -9.58 5.16
CA ASN A 125 -4.06 -8.32 5.31
C ASN A 125 -3.82 -8.00 6.78
N CYS A 126 -4.84 -8.17 7.62
CA CYS A 126 -4.70 -7.96 9.06
C CYS A 126 -3.63 -8.89 9.65
N TYR A 127 -3.65 -10.15 9.26
CA TYR A 127 -2.65 -11.12 9.71
C TYR A 127 -1.23 -10.70 9.29
N LEU A 128 -1.06 -10.24 8.06
CA LEU A 128 0.23 -9.75 7.57
C LEU A 128 0.77 -8.63 8.46
N TYR A 129 -0.05 -7.60 8.68
CA TYR A 129 0.41 -6.43 9.44
C TYR A 129 0.68 -6.78 10.91
N GLU A 130 -0.18 -7.60 11.52
CA GLU A 130 0.03 -8.05 12.90
C GLU A 130 1.31 -8.88 13.04
N LYS A 131 1.58 -9.75 12.07
CA LYS A 131 2.83 -10.51 12.01
C LYS A 131 4.06 -9.61 11.89
N MET A 132 3.92 -8.48 11.20
CA MET A 132 5.00 -7.51 11.03
C MET A 132 5.15 -6.55 12.22
N GLY A 133 4.36 -6.72 13.27
CA GLY A 133 4.47 -5.93 14.48
C GLY A 133 3.55 -4.71 14.54
N TYR A 134 2.60 -4.60 13.62
CA TYR A 134 1.59 -3.55 13.67
C TYR A 134 0.48 -3.92 14.64
N THR A 135 -0.08 -2.92 15.31
CA THR A 135 -1.22 -3.09 16.21
C THR A 135 -2.36 -2.17 15.79
N LYS A 136 -3.58 -2.64 16.00
CA LYS A 136 -4.77 -1.81 15.77
C LYS A 136 -4.80 -0.67 16.76
N ILE A 137 -5.01 0.55 16.28
CA ILE A 137 -5.14 1.72 17.12
C ILE A 137 -6.33 2.57 16.69
N GLY A 138 -6.93 3.28 17.65
CA GLY A 138 -7.96 4.26 17.38
C GLY A 138 -9.26 3.66 16.88
N LEU A 139 -9.99 4.50 16.15
CA LEU A 139 -11.34 4.19 15.71
C LEU A 139 -11.34 3.44 14.39
N HIS A 140 -12.27 2.50 14.25
CA HIS A 140 -12.59 1.89 12.97
C HIS A 140 -13.49 2.85 12.18
N LYS A 141 -13.31 2.87 10.85
CA LYS A 141 -14.15 3.67 9.97
C LYS A 141 -15.01 2.75 9.10
N LYS A 142 -16.31 2.70 9.39
CA LYS A 142 -17.25 1.95 8.57
C LYS A 142 -17.52 2.71 7.28
N ILE A 143 -17.19 2.10 6.14
CA ILE A 143 -17.39 2.68 4.80
C ILE A 143 -18.79 2.32 4.28
N ASN A 144 -19.18 1.05 4.41
CA ASN A 144 -20.49 0.53 4.04
C ASN A 144 -20.81 -0.72 4.87
N ASP A 145 -21.93 -1.40 4.60
CA ASP A 145 -22.33 -2.56 5.37
C ASP A 145 -21.37 -3.74 5.26
N ASN A 146 -20.49 -3.75 4.24
CA ASN A 146 -19.59 -4.86 3.96
C ASN A 146 -18.15 -4.58 4.32
N LEU A 147 -17.77 -3.32 4.58
CA LEU A 147 -16.38 -2.92 4.70
C LEU A 147 -16.16 -1.91 5.81
N THR A 148 -15.20 -2.23 6.66
CA THR A 148 -14.70 -1.36 7.72
C THR A 148 -13.20 -1.17 7.53
N LEU A 149 -12.72 0.06 7.57
CA LEU A 149 -11.29 0.34 7.59
C LEU A 149 -10.79 0.35 9.02
N VAL A 150 -9.66 -0.32 9.23
CA VAL A 150 -8.99 -0.39 10.52
C VAL A 150 -7.62 0.28 10.41
N TYR A 151 -7.27 1.00 11.45
CA TYR A 151 -6.02 1.75 11.55
C TYR A 151 -4.97 0.90 12.25
N TYR A 152 -3.81 0.76 11.63
CA TYR A 152 -2.68 0.03 12.19
C TYR A 152 -1.48 0.96 12.38
N LYS A 153 -0.74 0.72 13.44
CA LYS A 153 0.48 1.45 13.72
C LYS A 153 1.56 0.49 14.24
N ARG A 154 2.77 0.68 13.76
CA ARG A 154 3.96 0.07 14.32
C ARG A 154 4.88 1.15 14.86
N VAL A 155 5.28 1.01 16.13
CA VAL A 155 6.30 1.86 16.76
C VAL A 155 7.63 1.12 16.67
N VAL A 156 8.62 1.79 16.13
CA VAL A 156 9.95 1.21 15.90
C VAL A 156 10.90 1.55 17.06
#